data_a8577991a10bbb13f98096c7e97c3207
#
_entry.id   a8577991a10bbb13f98096c7e97c3207
#
_cell.length_a   1.000
_cell.length_b   1.000
_cell.length_c   1.000
_cell.angle_alpha   90.00
_cell.angle_beta   90.00
_cell.angle_gamma   90.00
#
_symmetry.space_group_name_H-M   'P 1'
#
loop_
_entity.id
_entity.type
_entity.pdbx_description
1 polymer ?
#
loop_
_entity_poly.entity_id
_entity_poly.type
_entity_poly.pdbx_seq_one_letter_code
_entity_poly.pdbx_strand_id
1 'polypeptide(L)'
;MIGAWFSADCDNCRILDVGTGTGLIAIMAAQRFSGAQVVGIDIDSDCIEQANENVAASPWSDRISIIHSPLQEFTSSEGFDAIVSNPPYFVDSLLSPDEKRSTARHTNTLSFSDLTRDVIRLLKPNGTFSLILPPAEAEKFLSAARGRLFLSRKCEVWSTPTSDVKRVMMELQTTPPQQLPQTERLIIEDKGPMGFSDEYKELTRDFYLRF
;
A
#
# COMPACT_ATOMS: atom_id res chain seq x y z
N MET A 1 -4.76 7.16 -3.18
CA MET A 1 -5.25 6.15 -4.16
C MET A 1 -5.26 4.75 -3.57
N ILE A 2 -4.12 4.14 -3.21
CA ILE A 2 -4.13 2.74 -2.74
C ILE A 2 -5.06 2.52 -1.53
N GLY A 3 -5.06 3.43 -0.54
CA GLY A 3 -5.95 3.36 0.62
C GLY A 3 -7.45 3.38 0.26
N ALA A 4 -7.80 3.98 -0.88
CA ALA A 4 -9.17 3.98 -1.40
C ALA A 4 -9.48 2.75 -2.27
N TRP A 5 -8.47 2.10 -2.86
CA TRP A 5 -8.65 1.06 -3.87
C TRP A 5 -8.55 -0.38 -3.34
N PHE A 6 -7.66 -0.66 -2.36
CA PHE A 6 -7.44 -2.03 -1.89
C PHE A 6 -8.71 -2.67 -1.31
N SER A 7 -8.77 -4.00 -1.32
CA SER A 7 -9.92 -4.76 -0.83
C SER A 7 -9.64 -5.41 0.52
N ALA A 8 -10.67 -5.47 1.36
CA ALA A 8 -10.72 -6.33 2.53
C ALA A 8 -12.16 -6.82 2.64
N ASP A 9 -12.35 -8.12 2.50
CA ASP A 9 -13.69 -8.76 2.46
C ASP A 9 -14.01 -9.39 3.81
N CYS A 10 -14.32 -8.56 4.80
CA CYS A 10 -14.68 -9.02 6.13
C CYS A 10 -15.27 -7.91 7.00
N ASP A 11 -16.20 -8.26 7.87
CA ASP A 11 -16.85 -7.31 8.80
C ASP A 11 -15.91 -6.86 9.94
N ASN A 12 -14.97 -7.70 10.37
CA ASN A 12 -14.02 -7.44 11.46
C ASN A 12 -12.59 -7.75 11.00
N CYS A 13 -12.12 -7.04 9.98
CA CYS A 13 -10.80 -7.25 9.40
C CYS A 13 -9.66 -6.85 10.32
N ARG A 14 -8.58 -7.62 10.25
CA ARG A 14 -7.26 -7.15 10.67
C ARG A 14 -6.47 -6.69 9.44
N ILE A 15 -6.09 -5.43 9.43
CA ILE A 15 -5.40 -4.81 8.30
C ILE A 15 -4.02 -4.35 8.76
N LEU A 16 -2.98 -4.63 7.96
CA LEU A 16 -1.62 -4.14 8.18
C LEU A 16 -1.24 -3.14 7.08
N ASP A 17 -0.82 -1.96 7.50
CA ASP A 17 -0.23 -0.92 6.63
C ASP A 17 1.29 -0.94 6.80
N VAL A 18 2.00 -1.43 5.78
CA VAL A 18 3.46 -1.59 5.79
C VAL A 18 4.14 -0.37 5.19
N GLY A 19 5.00 0.28 5.97
CA GLY A 19 5.55 1.58 5.63
C GLY A 19 4.46 2.65 5.74
N THR A 20 3.82 2.70 6.91
CA THR A 20 2.63 3.55 7.14
C THR A 20 2.93 5.04 7.01
N GLY A 21 4.21 5.44 7.12
CA GLY A 21 4.60 6.85 7.09
C GLY A 21 3.85 7.63 8.15
N THR A 22 3.12 8.65 7.73
CA THR A 22 2.30 9.50 8.62
C THR A 22 0.94 8.91 9.00
N GLY A 23 0.70 7.62 8.74
CA GLY A 23 -0.54 6.92 9.12
C GLY A 23 -1.72 7.11 8.16
N LEU A 24 -1.52 7.75 7.02
CA LEU A 24 -2.62 8.13 6.12
C LEU A 24 -3.41 6.91 5.61
N ILE A 25 -2.73 5.86 5.15
CA ILE A 25 -3.39 4.66 4.62
C ILE A 25 -4.09 3.91 5.74
N ALA A 26 -3.48 3.83 6.92
CA ALA A 26 -4.10 3.21 8.10
C ALA A 26 -5.40 3.93 8.50
N ILE A 27 -5.42 5.27 8.50
CA ILE A 27 -6.62 6.07 8.78
C ILE A 27 -7.68 5.87 7.70
N MET A 28 -7.31 5.88 6.42
CA MET A 28 -8.23 5.59 5.31
C MET A 28 -8.84 4.18 5.41
N ALA A 29 -8.05 3.19 5.82
CA ALA A 29 -8.51 1.83 6.05
C ALA A 29 -9.56 1.77 7.18
N ALA A 30 -9.29 2.40 8.32
CA ALA A 30 -10.22 2.46 9.43
C ALA A 30 -11.52 3.22 9.10
N GLN A 31 -11.45 4.23 8.23
CA GLN A 31 -12.63 4.95 7.71
C GLN A 31 -13.49 4.07 6.82
N ARG A 32 -12.87 3.30 5.90
CA ARG A 32 -13.59 2.47 4.92
C ARG A 32 -14.20 1.21 5.52
N PHE A 33 -13.48 0.58 6.42
CA PHE A 33 -13.85 -0.72 7.01
C PHE A 33 -14.24 -0.52 8.48
N SER A 34 -15.52 -0.30 8.73
CA SER A 34 -16.04 0.16 10.02
C SER A 34 -15.72 -0.79 11.20
N GLY A 35 -15.56 -2.10 10.95
CA GLY A 35 -15.18 -3.11 11.94
C GLY A 35 -13.68 -3.41 11.98
N ALA A 36 -12.86 -2.79 11.11
CA ALA A 36 -11.46 -3.17 11.00
C ALA A 36 -10.61 -2.71 12.19
N GLN A 37 -9.69 -3.59 12.62
CA GLN A 37 -8.55 -3.26 13.46
C GLN A 37 -7.33 -3.07 12.55
N VAL A 38 -6.72 -1.90 12.60
CA VAL A 38 -5.62 -1.51 11.71
C VAL A 38 -4.33 -1.39 12.48
N VAL A 39 -3.27 -2.00 11.97
CA VAL A 39 -1.91 -1.83 12.47
C VAL A 39 -1.09 -1.14 11.38
N GLY A 40 -0.45 -0.03 11.71
CA GLY A 40 0.55 0.63 10.85
C GLY A 40 1.95 0.37 11.41
N ILE A 41 2.89 -0.02 10.55
CA ILE A 41 4.29 -0.18 10.93
C ILE A 41 5.19 0.68 10.06
N ASP A 42 6.24 1.25 10.66
CA ASP A 42 7.30 1.95 9.96
C ASP A 42 8.63 1.82 10.71
N ILE A 43 9.74 2.01 9.99
CA ILE A 43 11.11 2.02 10.55
C ILE A 43 11.56 3.42 10.96
N ASP A 44 10.87 4.46 10.52
CA ASP A 44 11.20 5.86 10.76
C ASP A 44 10.47 6.37 12.01
N SER A 45 11.24 6.74 13.04
CA SER A 45 10.69 7.23 14.31
C SER A 45 9.89 8.53 14.17
N ASP A 46 10.32 9.44 13.28
CA ASP A 46 9.66 10.72 13.08
C ASP A 46 8.30 10.52 12.38
N CYS A 47 8.26 9.58 11.42
CA CYS A 47 7.01 9.13 10.81
C CYS A 47 6.06 8.50 11.83
N ILE A 48 6.56 7.68 12.75
CA ILE A 48 5.77 7.06 13.83
C ILE A 48 5.19 8.10 14.78
N GLU A 49 5.97 9.11 15.17
CA GLU A 49 5.48 10.21 16.01
C GLU A 49 4.32 10.93 15.31
N GLN A 50 4.53 11.37 14.08
CA GLN A 50 3.50 12.04 13.28
C GLN A 50 2.27 11.15 13.02
N ALA A 51 2.46 9.85 12.78
CA ALA A 51 1.36 8.91 12.60
C ALA A 51 0.50 8.79 13.87
N ASN A 52 1.13 8.71 15.04
CA ASN A 52 0.40 8.67 16.32
C ASN A 52 -0.41 9.96 16.58
N GLU A 53 0.16 11.13 16.26
CA GLU A 53 -0.57 12.41 16.35
C GLU A 53 -1.78 12.43 15.41
N ASN A 54 -1.60 12.01 14.14
CA ASN A 54 -2.67 11.97 13.15
C ASN A 54 -3.77 10.99 13.55
N VAL A 55 -3.39 9.79 14.03
CA VAL A 55 -4.33 8.79 14.52
C VAL A 55 -5.10 9.31 15.73
N ALA A 56 -4.43 9.93 16.71
CA ALA A 56 -5.08 10.49 17.89
C ALA A 56 -6.08 11.61 17.54
N ALA A 57 -5.81 12.39 16.48
CA ALA A 57 -6.70 13.42 15.97
C ALA A 57 -7.86 12.86 15.11
N SER A 58 -7.83 11.56 14.74
CA SER A 58 -8.84 10.94 13.89
C SER A 58 -10.02 10.38 14.71
N PRO A 59 -11.22 10.25 14.11
CA PRO A 59 -12.37 9.62 14.76
C PRO A 59 -12.21 8.09 14.98
N TRP A 60 -11.12 7.47 14.49
CA TRP A 60 -10.90 6.02 14.48
C TRP A 60 -9.70 5.59 15.34
N SER A 61 -9.25 6.46 16.25
CA SER A 61 -8.08 6.23 17.09
C SER A 61 -8.16 4.97 17.96
N ASP A 62 -9.36 4.54 18.32
CA ASP A 62 -9.64 3.32 19.09
C ASP A 62 -9.39 2.01 18.29
N ARG A 63 -9.29 2.10 16.97
CA ARG A 63 -9.13 0.96 16.07
C ARG A 63 -7.79 0.93 15.31
N ILE A 64 -6.91 1.90 15.56
CA ILE A 64 -5.63 2.01 14.86
C ILE A 64 -4.48 1.95 15.87
N SER A 65 -3.52 1.08 15.62
CA SER A 65 -2.28 0.99 16.40
C SER A 65 -1.08 1.25 15.49
N ILE A 66 -0.19 2.17 15.89
CA ILE A 66 1.03 2.50 15.16
C ILE A 66 2.23 1.92 15.93
N ILE A 67 3.09 1.18 15.24
CA ILE A 67 4.21 0.43 15.84
C ILE A 67 5.50 0.75 15.10
N HIS A 68 6.52 1.18 15.84
CA HIS A 68 7.88 1.35 15.31
C HIS A 68 8.54 -0.02 15.15
N SER A 69 8.56 -0.55 13.96
CA SER A 69 9.14 -1.87 13.67
C SER A 69 9.46 -2.03 12.18
N PRO A 70 10.62 -2.60 11.84
CA PRO A 70 10.83 -3.10 10.48
C PRO A 70 9.94 -4.33 10.25
N LEU A 71 9.46 -4.50 9.00
CA LEU A 71 8.59 -5.61 8.63
C LEU A 71 9.21 -6.97 8.93
N GLN A 72 10.53 -7.10 8.77
CA GLN A 72 11.29 -8.34 9.00
C GLN A 72 11.24 -8.82 10.44
N GLU A 73 11.12 -7.88 11.39
CA GLU A 73 11.11 -8.15 12.84
C GLU A 73 9.69 -8.13 13.41
N PHE A 74 8.75 -7.55 12.68
CA PHE A 74 7.38 -7.46 13.11
C PHE A 74 6.74 -8.85 13.20
N THR A 75 6.12 -9.14 14.34
CA THR A 75 5.40 -10.39 14.60
C THR A 75 3.98 -10.10 15.06
N SER A 76 3.07 -11.00 14.73
CA SER A 76 1.68 -10.95 15.19
C SER A 76 1.22 -12.37 15.54
N SER A 77 0.52 -12.52 16.65
CA SER A 77 -0.07 -13.81 17.07
C SER A 77 -1.18 -14.29 16.14
N GLU A 78 -1.83 -13.34 15.46
CA GLU A 78 -2.86 -13.58 14.47
C GLU A 78 -2.45 -12.96 13.15
N GLY A 79 -2.78 -13.62 12.04
CA GLY A 79 -2.54 -13.09 10.71
C GLY A 79 -3.44 -11.91 10.36
N PHE A 80 -3.20 -11.30 9.20
CA PHE A 80 -3.98 -10.19 8.65
C PHE A 80 -4.85 -10.64 7.48
N ASP A 81 -6.06 -10.10 7.43
CA ASP A 81 -7.00 -10.34 6.33
C ASP A 81 -6.59 -9.54 5.09
N ALA A 82 -6.03 -8.35 5.30
CA ALA A 82 -5.45 -7.54 4.25
C ALA A 82 -4.13 -6.92 4.70
N ILE A 83 -3.16 -6.87 3.80
CA ILE A 83 -1.92 -6.11 3.97
C ILE A 83 -1.87 -5.09 2.83
N VAL A 84 -1.58 -3.84 3.15
CA VAL A 84 -1.44 -2.77 2.16
C VAL A 84 -0.07 -2.11 2.30
N SER A 85 0.51 -1.66 1.20
CA SER A 85 1.78 -0.93 1.21
C SER A 85 1.86 0.09 0.08
N ASN A 86 2.42 1.25 0.41
CA ASN A 86 2.97 2.21 -0.54
C ASN A 86 4.47 2.35 -0.24
N PRO A 87 5.28 1.35 -0.58
CA PRO A 87 6.67 1.33 -0.16
C PRO A 87 7.46 2.48 -0.81
N PRO A 88 8.51 2.99 -0.14
CA PRO A 88 9.40 3.95 -0.76
C PRO A 88 10.05 3.30 -2.00
N TYR A 89 10.13 4.06 -3.10
CA TYR A 89 10.70 3.55 -4.34
C TYR A 89 12.23 3.58 -4.25
N PHE A 90 12.86 2.43 -4.25
CA PHE A 90 14.30 2.33 -4.40
C PHE A 90 14.67 2.61 -5.85
N VAL A 91 14.94 3.88 -6.16
CA VAL A 91 15.50 4.26 -7.45
C VAL A 91 17.00 3.99 -7.37
N ASP A 92 17.44 2.78 -7.71
CA ASP A 92 18.87 2.44 -7.87
C ASP A 92 19.63 3.36 -8.84
N SER A 93 18.92 4.22 -9.57
CA SER A 93 19.48 4.97 -10.70
C SER A 93 19.62 6.48 -10.50
N LEU A 94 19.12 7.10 -9.43
CA LEU A 94 19.09 8.55 -9.26
C LEU A 94 19.67 9.09 -7.93
N LEU A 95 20.15 8.22 -7.05
CA LEU A 95 20.81 8.69 -5.84
C LEU A 95 22.21 9.20 -6.17
N SER A 96 22.52 10.44 -5.76
CA SER A 96 23.89 10.96 -5.78
C SER A 96 24.83 10.06 -4.95
N PRO A 97 26.16 10.10 -5.21
CA PRO A 97 27.13 9.34 -4.40
C PRO A 97 27.02 9.61 -2.91
N ASP A 98 26.57 10.79 -2.50
CA ASP A 98 26.42 11.18 -1.09
C ASP A 98 25.10 10.65 -0.50
N GLU A 99 24.01 10.61 -1.29
CA GLU A 99 22.76 9.96 -0.88
C GLU A 99 22.90 8.44 -0.79
N LYS A 100 23.65 7.81 -1.70
CA LYS A 100 24.03 6.39 -1.58
C LYS A 100 24.82 6.09 -0.31
N ARG A 101 25.69 7.00 0.15
CA ARG A 101 26.41 6.86 1.42
C ARG A 101 25.55 7.08 2.64
N SER A 102 24.55 7.96 2.57
CA SER A 102 23.60 8.18 3.66
C SER A 102 22.60 7.02 3.77
N THR A 103 22.12 6.51 2.65
CA THR A 103 21.25 5.33 2.56
C THR A 103 21.98 4.05 3.00
N ALA A 104 23.27 3.92 2.71
CA ALA A 104 24.10 2.79 3.18
C ALA A 104 24.34 2.77 4.71
N ARG A 105 24.06 3.87 5.39
CA ARG A 105 24.11 3.91 6.87
C ARG A 105 22.81 3.44 7.53
N HIS A 106 21.71 3.39 6.80
CA HIS A 106 20.44 2.81 7.22
C HIS A 106 20.25 1.47 6.50
N THR A 107 21.00 0.46 6.91
CA THR A 107 21.14 -0.87 6.30
C THR A 107 19.90 -1.78 6.39
N ASN A 108 18.69 -1.24 6.34
CA ASN A 108 17.45 -2.03 6.29
C ASN A 108 16.58 -1.68 5.09
N THR A 109 17.15 -1.72 3.88
CA THR A 109 16.33 -1.63 2.67
C THR A 109 15.51 -2.90 2.52
N LEU A 110 14.19 -2.76 2.58
CA LEU A 110 13.26 -3.87 2.40
C LEU A 110 13.27 -4.32 0.93
N SER A 111 13.96 -5.42 0.60
CA SER A 111 13.94 -5.97 -0.76
C SER A 111 12.55 -6.50 -1.12
N PHE A 112 12.22 -6.57 -2.41
CA PHE A 112 10.96 -7.19 -2.86
C PHE A 112 10.84 -8.67 -2.47
N SER A 113 11.96 -9.38 -2.35
CA SER A 113 11.99 -10.75 -1.85
C SER A 113 11.65 -10.83 -0.37
N ASP A 114 12.19 -9.91 0.45
CA ASP A 114 11.88 -9.83 1.88
C ASP A 114 10.43 -9.40 2.08
N LEU A 115 9.98 -8.36 1.36
CA LEU A 115 8.57 -7.94 1.37
C LEU A 115 7.64 -9.11 1.06
N THR A 116 7.93 -9.87 0.00
CA THR A 116 7.14 -11.05 -0.38
C THR A 116 7.13 -12.12 0.71
N ARG A 117 8.30 -12.44 1.29
CA ARG A 117 8.44 -13.44 2.36
C ARG A 117 7.60 -13.04 3.58
N ASP A 118 7.75 -11.81 4.04
CA ASP A 118 7.16 -11.38 5.29
C ASP A 118 5.65 -11.09 5.17
N VAL A 119 5.21 -10.62 4.00
CA VAL A 119 3.77 -10.54 3.68
C VAL A 119 3.12 -11.92 3.75
N ILE A 120 3.71 -12.96 3.11
CA ILE A 120 3.16 -14.32 3.16
C ILE A 120 3.10 -14.85 4.59
N ARG A 121 4.11 -14.56 5.41
CA ARG A 121 4.17 -14.96 6.83
C ARG A 121 3.06 -14.33 7.66
N LEU A 122 2.65 -13.12 7.31
CA LEU A 122 1.69 -12.32 8.08
C LEU A 122 0.26 -12.40 7.55
N LEU A 123 0.05 -12.84 6.30
CA LEU A 123 -1.30 -13.02 5.75
C LEU A 123 -1.98 -14.25 6.35
N LYS A 124 -3.28 -14.11 6.61
CA LYS A 124 -4.17 -15.25 6.83
C LYS A 124 -4.36 -16.06 5.53
N PRO A 125 -4.78 -17.32 5.60
CA PRO A 125 -5.32 -18.01 4.44
C PRO A 125 -6.42 -17.16 3.77
N ASN A 126 -6.37 -16.99 2.46
CA ASN A 126 -7.26 -16.13 1.66
C ASN A 126 -7.12 -14.63 1.91
N GLY A 127 -6.15 -14.19 2.71
CA GLY A 127 -5.83 -12.77 2.84
C GLY A 127 -5.26 -12.18 1.56
N THR A 128 -5.39 -10.85 1.42
CA THR A 128 -4.94 -10.11 0.24
C THR A 128 -3.77 -9.20 0.56
N PHE A 129 -2.85 -9.06 -0.38
CA PHE A 129 -1.78 -8.07 -0.34
C PHE A 129 -1.95 -7.05 -1.45
N SER A 130 -2.09 -5.78 -1.10
CA SER A 130 -2.23 -4.68 -2.05
C SER A 130 -1.05 -3.72 -1.97
N LEU A 131 -0.51 -3.33 -3.12
CA LEU A 131 0.57 -2.35 -3.18
C LEU A 131 0.47 -1.45 -4.41
N ILE A 132 1.11 -0.28 -4.31
CA ILE A 132 1.20 0.68 -5.41
C ILE A 132 2.67 0.96 -5.74
N LEU A 133 3.04 0.81 -7.01
CA LEU A 133 4.41 0.98 -7.50
C LEU A 133 4.43 1.75 -8.84
N PRO A 134 5.57 2.36 -9.22
CA PRO A 134 5.83 2.72 -10.61
C PRO A 134 5.82 1.47 -11.50
N PRO A 135 5.52 1.58 -12.83
CA PRO A 135 5.42 0.43 -13.71
C PRO A 135 6.64 -0.50 -13.71
N ALA A 136 7.84 0.06 -13.82
CA ALA A 136 9.08 -0.71 -13.81
C ALA A 136 9.30 -1.48 -12.49
N GLU A 137 8.98 -0.86 -11.37
CA GLU A 137 9.09 -1.48 -10.04
C GLU A 137 8.00 -2.55 -9.84
N ALA A 138 6.80 -2.34 -10.39
CA ALA A 138 5.74 -3.35 -10.38
C ALA A 138 6.17 -4.64 -11.11
N GLU A 139 6.84 -4.54 -12.26
CA GLU A 139 7.37 -5.69 -12.98
C GLU A 139 8.47 -6.42 -12.19
N LYS A 140 9.39 -5.67 -11.56
CA LYS A 140 10.44 -6.24 -10.70
C LYS A 140 9.82 -6.97 -9.51
N PHE A 141 8.82 -6.35 -8.86
CA PHE A 141 8.10 -6.97 -7.74
C PHE A 141 7.41 -8.26 -8.17
N LEU A 142 6.64 -8.26 -9.26
CA LEU A 142 5.96 -9.45 -9.77
C LEU A 142 6.96 -10.57 -10.13
N SER A 143 8.15 -10.21 -10.62
CA SER A 143 9.22 -11.17 -10.88
C SER A 143 9.75 -11.80 -9.56
N ALA A 144 9.98 -11.00 -8.53
CA ALA A 144 10.45 -11.47 -7.22
C ALA A 144 9.40 -12.30 -6.48
N ALA A 145 8.11 -11.99 -6.68
CA ALA A 145 6.99 -12.68 -6.05
C ALA A 145 6.53 -13.95 -6.80
N ARG A 146 7.10 -14.22 -7.99
CA ARG A 146 6.67 -15.32 -8.88
C ARG A 146 6.61 -16.66 -8.16
N GLY A 147 5.47 -17.36 -8.32
CA GLY A 147 5.23 -18.69 -7.71
C GLY A 147 4.95 -18.65 -6.21
N ARG A 148 4.91 -17.48 -5.60
CA ARG A 148 4.68 -17.28 -4.15
C ARG A 148 3.46 -16.42 -3.88
N LEU A 149 3.28 -15.32 -4.63
CA LEU A 149 2.08 -14.50 -4.66
C LEU A 149 1.54 -14.46 -6.09
N PHE A 150 0.23 -14.44 -6.20
CA PHE A 150 -0.49 -14.51 -7.47
C PHE A 150 -1.36 -13.28 -7.62
N LEU A 151 -1.19 -12.57 -8.73
CA LEU A 151 -1.96 -11.38 -9.05
C LEU A 151 -3.44 -11.74 -9.26
N SER A 152 -4.32 -11.09 -8.52
CA SER A 152 -5.78 -11.23 -8.66
C SER A 152 -6.42 -10.01 -9.33
N ARG A 153 -5.88 -8.81 -9.07
CA ARG A 153 -6.42 -7.53 -9.58
C ARG A 153 -5.29 -6.55 -9.85
N LYS A 154 -5.41 -5.77 -10.92
CA LYS A 154 -4.44 -4.75 -11.32
C LYS A 154 -5.18 -3.49 -11.75
N CYS A 155 -4.69 -2.32 -11.37
CA CYS A 155 -5.18 -1.04 -11.88
C CYS A 155 -4.01 -0.19 -12.37
N GLU A 156 -4.04 0.19 -13.64
CA GLU A 156 -3.09 1.12 -14.23
C GLU A 156 -3.58 2.55 -14.03
N VAL A 157 -2.75 3.38 -13.39
CA VAL A 157 -3.08 4.77 -13.09
C VAL A 157 -2.38 5.70 -14.08
N TRP A 158 -3.17 6.51 -14.75
CA TRP A 158 -2.77 7.45 -15.77
C TRP A 158 -3.04 8.87 -15.27
N SER A 159 -2.10 9.82 -15.47
CA SER A 159 -2.37 11.22 -15.12
C SER A 159 -3.44 11.82 -16.03
N THR A 160 -3.32 11.57 -17.35
CA THR A 160 -4.27 12.02 -18.38
C THR A 160 -4.50 10.89 -19.39
N PRO A 161 -5.52 10.97 -20.27
CA PRO A 161 -5.82 9.92 -21.26
C PRO A 161 -4.66 9.60 -22.22
N THR A 162 -3.76 10.54 -22.43
CA THR A 162 -2.62 10.45 -23.37
C THR A 162 -1.26 10.35 -22.69
N SER A 163 -1.20 10.38 -21.35
CA SER A 163 0.06 10.20 -20.62
C SER A 163 0.48 8.73 -20.63
N ASP A 164 1.70 8.45 -20.17
CA ASP A 164 2.10 7.10 -19.81
C ASP A 164 1.49 6.69 -18.47
N VAL A 165 1.47 5.37 -18.19
CA VAL A 165 1.12 4.82 -16.88
C VAL A 165 2.09 5.36 -15.83
N LYS A 166 1.55 5.98 -14.80
CA LYS A 166 2.36 6.60 -13.72
C LYS A 166 2.52 5.68 -12.52
N ARG A 167 1.49 4.91 -12.21
CA ARG A 167 1.48 3.95 -11.10
C ARG A 167 0.70 2.71 -11.51
N VAL A 168 1.03 1.62 -10.85
CA VAL A 168 0.28 0.36 -10.93
C VAL A 168 -0.11 -0.01 -9.52
N MET A 169 -1.41 -0.13 -9.26
CA MET A 169 -1.94 -0.75 -8.05
C MET A 169 -2.17 -2.23 -8.35
N MET A 170 -1.74 -3.08 -7.44
CA MET A 170 -1.83 -4.53 -7.57
C MET A 170 -2.42 -5.13 -6.31
N GLU A 171 -3.25 -6.14 -6.47
CA GLU A 171 -3.74 -7.00 -5.39
C GLU A 171 -3.33 -8.43 -5.69
N LEU A 172 -2.72 -9.07 -4.70
CA LEU A 172 -2.15 -10.41 -4.81
C LEU A 172 -2.66 -11.27 -3.65
N GLN A 173 -2.61 -12.58 -3.85
CA GLN A 173 -3.00 -13.59 -2.85
C GLN A 173 -2.00 -14.76 -2.87
N THR A 174 -2.03 -15.58 -1.81
CA THR A 174 -1.10 -16.72 -1.66
C THR A 174 -1.50 -17.94 -2.49
N THR A 175 -2.73 -17.97 -3.01
CA THR A 175 -3.26 -19.04 -3.86
C THR A 175 -3.55 -18.53 -5.26
N PRO A 176 -3.30 -19.33 -6.33
CA PRO A 176 -3.66 -18.91 -7.67
C PRO A 176 -5.15 -18.58 -7.78
N PRO A 177 -5.52 -17.44 -8.40
CA PRO A 177 -6.92 -17.11 -8.62
C PRO A 177 -7.54 -18.09 -9.65
N GLN A 178 -8.83 -18.38 -9.48
CA GLN A 178 -9.55 -19.24 -10.41
C GLN A 178 -9.83 -18.57 -11.77
N GLN A 179 -9.77 -17.24 -11.80
CA GLN A 179 -10.00 -16.42 -12.99
C GLN A 179 -8.74 -15.62 -13.32
N LEU A 180 -8.64 -15.17 -14.57
CA LEU A 180 -7.58 -14.24 -14.96
C LEU A 180 -7.66 -12.95 -14.15
N PRO A 181 -6.51 -12.33 -13.83
CA PRO A 181 -6.47 -11.08 -13.09
C PRO A 181 -7.32 -10.00 -13.76
N GLN A 182 -8.15 -9.33 -12.99
CA GLN A 182 -8.90 -8.18 -13.47
C GLN A 182 -7.92 -7.02 -13.70
N THR A 183 -7.99 -6.39 -14.87
CA THR A 183 -7.19 -5.21 -15.21
C THR A 183 -8.11 -4.01 -15.37
N GLU A 184 -7.86 -2.99 -14.57
CA GLU A 184 -8.57 -1.73 -14.55
C GLU A 184 -7.68 -0.60 -15.09
N ARG A 185 -8.29 0.47 -15.55
CA ARG A 185 -7.63 1.71 -15.92
C ARG A 185 -8.24 2.86 -15.14
N LEU A 186 -7.42 3.62 -14.43
CA LEU A 186 -7.84 4.82 -13.72
C LEU A 186 -7.13 6.03 -14.33
N ILE A 187 -7.89 6.97 -14.86
CA ILE A 187 -7.38 8.26 -15.33
C ILE A 187 -7.66 9.31 -14.25
N ILE A 188 -6.66 10.08 -13.85
CA ILE A 188 -6.84 11.09 -12.80
C ILE A 188 -7.55 12.33 -13.36
N GLU A 189 -7.05 12.88 -14.47
CA GLU A 189 -7.59 14.08 -15.10
C GLU A 189 -7.96 13.81 -16.55
N ASP A 190 -9.22 14.00 -16.93
CA ASP A 190 -9.73 13.82 -18.29
C ASP A 190 -10.42 15.07 -18.86
N LYS A 191 -10.62 16.09 -18.03
CA LYS A 191 -11.33 17.35 -18.33
C LYS A 191 -10.41 18.58 -18.30
N GLY A 192 -9.11 18.39 -18.56
CA GLY A 192 -8.08 19.44 -18.46
C GLY A 192 -7.49 19.58 -17.06
N PRO A 193 -6.59 20.55 -16.84
CA PRO A 193 -5.93 20.75 -15.54
C PRO A 193 -6.94 20.90 -14.40
N MET A 194 -6.76 20.14 -13.31
CA MET A 194 -7.69 20.05 -12.17
C MET A 194 -9.08 19.51 -12.53
N GLY A 195 -9.29 19.08 -13.76
CA GLY A 195 -10.51 18.43 -14.22
C GLY A 195 -10.46 16.92 -13.98
N PHE A 196 -10.68 16.51 -12.74
CA PHE A 196 -10.62 15.11 -12.33
C PHE A 196 -11.72 14.27 -13.01
N SER A 197 -11.37 13.05 -13.42
CA SER A 197 -12.31 12.08 -13.98
C SER A 197 -13.39 11.68 -12.98
N ASP A 198 -14.52 11.21 -13.49
CA ASP A 198 -15.62 10.79 -12.62
C ASP A 198 -15.25 9.52 -11.84
N GLU A 199 -14.47 8.61 -12.44
CA GLU A 199 -13.96 7.40 -11.80
C GLU A 199 -12.98 7.74 -10.66
N TYR A 200 -12.08 8.72 -10.85
CA TYR A 200 -11.16 9.15 -9.80
C TYR A 200 -11.91 9.83 -8.65
N LYS A 201 -12.89 10.68 -8.94
CA LYS A 201 -13.76 11.31 -7.93
C LYS A 201 -14.53 10.26 -7.14
N GLU A 202 -15.15 9.31 -7.82
CA GLU A 202 -15.91 8.23 -7.16
C GLU A 202 -15.02 7.40 -6.24
N LEU A 203 -13.81 7.05 -6.68
CA LEU A 203 -12.85 6.31 -5.87
C LEU A 203 -12.41 7.07 -4.62
N THR A 204 -12.28 8.40 -4.70
CA THR A 204 -11.59 9.19 -3.66
C THR A 204 -12.49 10.18 -2.93
N ARG A 205 -13.78 10.29 -3.27
CA ARG A 205 -14.74 11.26 -2.73
C ARG A 205 -14.81 11.29 -1.20
N ASP A 206 -14.66 10.15 -0.56
CA ASP A 206 -14.78 10.03 0.90
C ASP A 206 -13.52 10.51 1.65
N PHE A 207 -12.44 10.85 0.90
CA PHE A 207 -11.14 11.22 1.44
C PHE A 207 -10.69 12.63 1.07
N TYR A 208 -11.33 13.27 0.10
CA TYR A 208 -11.02 14.62 -0.33
C TYR A 208 -12.13 15.58 0.04
N LEU A 209 -11.76 16.75 0.56
CA LEU A 209 -12.72 17.77 0.97
C LEU A 209 -13.37 18.50 -0.23
N ARG A 210 -12.70 18.54 -1.36
CA ARG A 210 -13.14 19.21 -2.59
C ARG A 210 -12.54 18.56 -3.83
N PHE A 211 -13.31 18.55 -4.88
CA PHE A 211 -12.91 18.24 -6.25
C PHE A 211 -13.14 19.44 -7.14
#